data_634a783a3682ce8af9b003fa92bb1b36
#
_entry.id   634a783a3682ce8af9b003fa92bb1b36
#
_cell.length_a   1.000
_cell.length_b   1.000
_cell.length_c   1.000
_cell.angle_alpha   90.00
_cell.angle_beta   90.00
_cell.angle_gamma   90.00
#
_symmetry.space_group_name_H-M   'P 1'
#
loop_
_entity.id
_entity.type
_entity.pdbx_description
1 polymer ?
#
loop_
_entity_poly.entity_id
_entity_poly.type
_entity_poly.pdbx_seq_one_letter_code
_entity_poly.pdbx_strand_id
1 'polypeptide(L)'
;MSEQKFSSRILRRFAETVAAELGADQFSAMLALANLPSEWKKPDTFPKMSPVDSAHVYAALQSAMRIYFGRGARGVLLRVGQRLWNHLLEDAALGGKAQAVVIKRLPLATRRKPTLELLAKFLGTQPGDITLHTLDLDLLLVDHASPSTHDQHDSSPICFVTQGLIHESLFWATGKGYDVEEISCKATGANTCEFKITLGR
;
A
#
# COMPACT_ATOMS: atom_id res chain seq x y z
N MET A 1 -20.28 -6.56 -7.49
CA MET A 1 -18.88 -6.24 -7.18
C MET A 1 -18.90 -5.02 -6.25
N SER A 2 -18.29 -5.08 -5.09
CA SER A 2 -18.19 -3.90 -4.23
C SER A 2 -17.27 -2.87 -4.90
N GLU A 3 -17.71 -1.61 -4.88
CA GLU A 3 -16.96 -0.49 -5.43
C GLU A 3 -15.65 -0.31 -4.65
N GLN A 4 -14.52 -0.35 -5.33
CA GLN A 4 -13.20 -0.17 -4.70
C GLN A 4 -13.03 1.29 -4.28
N LYS A 5 -12.58 1.50 -3.04
CA LYS A 5 -12.45 2.81 -2.41
C LYS A 5 -11.05 3.02 -1.86
N PHE A 6 -10.53 4.23 -1.97
CA PHE A 6 -9.22 4.60 -1.44
C PHE A 6 -9.24 6.02 -0.87
N SER A 7 -8.42 6.27 0.14
CA SER A 7 -8.34 7.59 0.75
C SER A 7 -7.61 8.59 -0.14
N SER A 8 -8.25 9.71 -0.49
CA SER A 8 -7.62 10.80 -1.25
C SER A 8 -6.38 11.37 -0.54
N ARG A 9 -6.36 11.37 0.80
CA ARG A 9 -5.17 11.76 1.58
C ARG A 9 -4.01 10.80 1.36
N ILE A 10 -4.26 9.49 1.37
CA ILE A 10 -3.22 8.48 1.15
C ILE A 10 -2.76 8.52 -0.31
N LEU A 11 -3.67 8.71 -1.26
CA LEU A 11 -3.32 8.91 -2.67
C LEU A 11 -2.33 10.07 -2.85
N ARG A 12 -2.59 11.21 -2.21
CA ARG A 12 -1.67 12.36 -2.26
C ARG A 12 -0.29 11.99 -1.70
N ARG A 13 -0.21 11.34 -0.54
CA ARG A 13 1.05 10.88 0.04
C ARG A 13 1.77 9.85 -0.84
N PHE A 14 1.01 8.98 -1.48
CA PHE A 14 1.56 8.06 -2.47
C PHE A 14 2.18 8.82 -3.65
N ALA A 15 1.49 9.81 -4.22
CA ALA A 15 2.00 10.62 -5.33
C ALA A 15 3.25 11.43 -4.91
N GLU A 16 3.26 12.02 -3.71
CA GLU A 16 4.43 12.69 -3.12
C GLU A 16 5.62 11.72 -3.00
N THR A 17 5.36 10.50 -2.53
CA THR A 17 6.40 9.47 -2.38
C THR A 17 6.95 9.02 -3.74
N VAL A 18 6.06 8.82 -4.73
CA VAL A 18 6.48 8.48 -6.10
C VAL A 18 7.31 9.59 -6.70
N ALA A 19 6.87 10.85 -6.60
CA ALA A 19 7.62 11.99 -7.12
C ALA A 19 9.00 12.14 -6.45
N ALA A 20 9.10 11.90 -5.15
CA ALA A 20 10.37 11.93 -4.41
C ALA A 20 11.30 10.76 -4.79
N GLU A 21 10.74 9.57 -5.09
CA GLU A 21 11.53 8.39 -5.49
C GLU A 21 12.06 8.52 -6.91
N LEU A 22 11.25 9.04 -7.83
CA LEU A 22 11.55 9.04 -9.26
C LEU A 22 12.16 10.38 -9.76
N GLY A 23 11.84 11.48 -9.10
CA GLY A 23 12.11 12.83 -9.60
C GLY A 23 11.01 13.37 -10.52
N ALA A 24 11.04 14.67 -10.75
CA ALA A 24 9.96 15.40 -11.41
C ALA A 24 9.68 14.96 -12.85
N ASP A 25 10.73 14.68 -13.63
CA ASP A 25 10.61 14.32 -15.04
C ASP A 25 9.96 12.95 -15.21
N GLN A 26 10.42 11.96 -14.43
CA GLN A 26 9.85 10.62 -14.48
C GLN A 26 8.42 10.61 -13.91
N PHE A 27 8.15 11.38 -12.86
CA PHE A 27 6.78 11.51 -12.34
C PHE A 27 5.83 12.11 -13.39
N SER A 28 6.28 13.12 -14.13
CA SER A 28 5.51 13.70 -15.26
C SER A 28 5.25 12.66 -16.35
N ALA A 29 6.21 11.80 -16.66
CA ALA A 29 6.02 10.68 -17.59
C ALA A 29 5.00 9.67 -17.06
N MET A 30 4.98 9.39 -15.75
CA MET A 30 3.97 8.51 -15.13
C MET A 30 2.57 9.09 -15.26
N LEU A 31 2.39 10.40 -15.03
CA LEU A 31 1.10 11.06 -15.20
C LEU A 31 0.60 10.92 -16.64
N ALA A 32 1.47 11.15 -17.64
CA ALA A 32 1.12 11.01 -19.04
C ALA A 32 0.72 9.57 -19.41
N LEU A 33 1.49 8.57 -18.95
CA LEU A 33 1.18 7.15 -19.17
C LEU A 33 -0.12 6.70 -18.48
N ALA A 34 -0.45 7.32 -17.35
CA ALA A 34 -1.68 7.06 -16.61
C ALA A 34 -2.88 7.85 -17.16
N ASN A 35 -2.72 8.64 -18.24
CA ASN A 35 -3.72 9.57 -18.76
C ASN A 35 -4.26 10.54 -17.69
N LEU A 36 -3.40 11.01 -16.79
CA LEU A 36 -3.73 11.95 -15.73
C LEU A 36 -3.30 13.38 -16.09
N PRO A 37 -3.95 14.40 -15.51
CA PRO A 37 -3.66 15.80 -15.81
C PRO A 37 -2.20 16.18 -15.53
N SER A 38 -1.56 16.84 -16.49
CA SER A 38 -0.15 17.26 -16.39
C SER A 38 0.10 18.33 -15.32
N GLU A 39 -0.93 19.08 -14.91
CA GLU A 39 -0.88 20.03 -13.80
C GLU A 39 -0.63 19.36 -12.45
N TRP A 40 -0.88 18.06 -12.32
CA TRP A 40 -0.63 17.29 -11.10
C TRP A 40 0.85 16.90 -10.90
N LYS A 41 1.75 17.39 -11.75
CA LYS A 41 3.20 17.17 -11.60
C LYS A 41 3.76 17.63 -10.25
N LYS A 42 3.06 18.54 -9.57
CA LYS A 42 3.31 18.88 -8.16
C LYS A 42 2.30 18.13 -7.30
N PRO A 43 2.72 17.19 -6.44
CA PRO A 43 1.78 16.37 -5.66
C PRO A 43 0.86 17.15 -4.73
N ASP A 44 1.24 18.36 -4.30
CA ASP A 44 0.39 19.27 -3.53
C ASP A 44 -0.81 19.81 -4.32
N THR A 45 -0.76 19.74 -5.66
CA THR A 45 -1.86 20.13 -6.56
C THR A 45 -2.88 19.01 -6.78
N PHE A 46 -2.65 17.81 -6.26
CA PHE A 46 -3.63 16.73 -6.34
C PHE A 46 -4.94 17.16 -5.69
N PRO A 47 -6.05 17.18 -6.42
CA PRO A 47 -7.34 17.61 -5.89
C PRO A 47 -7.84 16.61 -4.83
N LYS A 48 -8.73 17.07 -3.96
CA LYS A 48 -9.50 16.18 -3.12
C LYS A 48 -10.51 15.44 -4.00
N MET A 49 -10.38 14.13 -4.08
CA MET A 49 -11.19 13.25 -4.91
C MET A 49 -12.17 12.43 -4.10
N SER A 50 -13.19 11.89 -4.75
CA SER A 50 -14.01 10.83 -4.17
C SER A 50 -13.15 9.60 -3.86
N PRO A 51 -13.58 8.72 -2.93
CA PRO A 51 -12.82 7.48 -2.67
C PRO A 51 -12.70 6.57 -3.88
N VAL A 52 -13.66 6.57 -4.79
CA VAL A 52 -13.65 5.76 -6.02
C VAL A 52 -12.65 6.33 -7.02
N ASP A 53 -12.71 7.64 -7.30
CA ASP A 53 -11.74 8.28 -8.18
C ASP A 53 -10.32 8.14 -7.64
N SER A 54 -10.15 8.21 -6.31
CA SER A 54 -8.86 7.99 -5.67
C SER A 54 -8.32 6.59 -5.89
N ALA A 55 -9.17 5.56 -5.87
CA ALA A 55 -8.78 4.18 -6.17
C ALA A 55 -8.36 4.04 -7.64
N HIS A 56 -9.13 4.62 -8.56
CA HIS A 56 -8.80 4.64 -9.99
C HIS A 56 -7.43 5.27 -10.25
N VAL A 57 -7.20 6.49 -9.73
CA VAL A 57 -5.92 7.20 -9.92
C VAL A 57 -4.74 6.44 -9.29
N TYR A 58 -4.95 5.84 -8.11
CA TYR A 58 -3.95 5.04 -7.42
C TYR A 58 -3.53 3.81 -8.24
N ALA A 59 -4.50 3.08 -8.81
CA ALA A 59 -4.24 1.95 -9.70
C ALA A 59 -3.57 2.38 -11.01
N ALA A 60 -4.06 3.47 -11.64
CA ALA A 60 -3.52 3.99 -12.89
C ALA A 60 -2.04 4.38 -12.77
N LEU A 61 -1.65 5.07 -11.70
CA LEU A 61 -0.23 5.41 -11.44
C LEU A 61 0.64 4.17 -11.27
N GLN A 62 0.19 3.16 -10.52
CA GLN A 62 0.93 1.91 -10.36
C GLN A 62 1.05 1.15 -11.69
N SER A 63 -0.02 1.15 -12.50
CA SER A 63 0.00 0.56 -13.85
C SER A 63 1.02 1.27 -14.74
N ALA A 64 1.02 2.60 -14.76
CA ALA A 64 1.99 3.39 -15.50
C ALA A 64 3.44 3.06 -15.07
N MET A 65 3.68 2.90 -13.77
CA MET A 65 5.01 2.49 -13.26
C MET A 65 5.38 1.08 -13.72
N ARG A 66 4.44 0.13 -13.76
CA ARG A 66 4.71 -1.22 -14.28
C ARG A 66 5.05 -1.19 -15.76
N ILE A 67 4.36 -0.41 -16.55
CA ILE A 67 4.62 -0.23 -17.99
C ILE A 67 6.01 0.39 -18.21
N TYR A 68 6.32 1.46 -17.49
CA TYR A 68 7.55 2.24 -17.67
C TYR A 68 8.81 1.46 -17.24
N PHE A 69 8.77 0.83 -16.07
CA PHE A 69 9.92 0.13 -15.48
C PHE A 69 10.02 -1.34 -15.88
N GLY A 70 8.97 -1.91 -16.48
CA GLY A 70 8.94 -3.32 -16.87
C GLY A 70 9.35 -4.24 -15.71
N ARG A 71 10.35 -5.07 -15.91
CA ARG A 71 10.86 -6.01 -14.88
C ARG A 71 11.37 -5.33 -13.60
N GLY A 72 11.79 -4.07 -13.68
CA GLY A 72 12.25 -3.29 -12.52
C GLY A 72 11.14 -2.72 -11.66
N ALA A 73 9.90 -2.70 -12.14
CA ALA A 73 8.77 -2.05 -11.50
C ALA A 73 8.51 -2.57 -10.07
N ARG A 74 8.62 -3.88 -9.86
CA ARG A 74 8.43 -4.49 -8.54
C ARG A 74 9.33 -3.83 -7.48
N GLY A 75 10.62 -3.68 -7.76
CA GLY A 75 11.56 -3.09 -6.82
C GLY A 75 11.26 -1.62 -6.50
N VAL A 76 10.84 -0.85 -7.51
CA VAL A 76 10.46 0.56 -7.34
C VAL A 76 9.19 0.69 -6.49
N LEU A 77 8.15 -0.07 -6.83
CA LEU A 77 6.86 -0.04 -6.12
C LEU A 77 6.98 -0.53 -4.67
N LEU A 78 7.81 -1.55 -4.41
CA LEU A 78 8.14 -1.99 -3.04
C LEU A 78 8.76 -0.84 -2.24
N ARG A 79 9.78 -0.13 -2.78
CA ARG A 79 10.40 1.00 -2.09
C ARG A 79 9.44 2.16 -1.86
N VAL A 80 8.57 2.45 -2.82
CA VAL A 80 7.49 3.44 -2.63
C VAL A 80 6.60 3.04 -1.45
N GLY A 81 6.18 1.79 -1.36
CA GLY A 81 5.40 1.27 -0.24
C GLY A 81 6.13 1.40 1.09
N GLN A 82 7.42 1.06 1.12
CA GLN A 82 8.25 1.20 2.32
C GLN A 82 8.32 2.65 2.80
N ARG A 83 8.58 3.60 1.90
CA ARG A 83 8.63 5.03 2.26
C ARG A 83 7.27 5.59 2.67
N LEU A 84 6.21 5.14 2.04
CA LEU A 84 4.84 5.57 2.33
C LEU A 84 4.43 5.26 3.78
N TRP A 85 4.92 4.19 4.39
CA TRP A 85 4.64 3.85 5.78
C TRP A 85 4.95 5.00 6.75
N ASN A 86 6.09 5.68 6.58
CA ASN A 86 6.48 6.80 7.43
C ASN A 86 5.49 7.98 7.31
N HIS A 87 5.05 8.30 6.09
CA HIS A 87 4.03 9.32 5.87
C HIS A 87 2.69 8.96 6.50
N LEU A 88 2.30 7.68 6.48
CA LEU A 88 1.07 7.24 7.16
C LEU A 88 1.15 7.42 8.67
N LEU A 89 2.31 7.16 9.29
CA LEU A 89 2.53 7.40 10.72
C LEU A 89 2.52 8.90 11.06
N GLU A 90 3.19 9.73 10.27
CA GLU A 90 3.23 11.18 10.46
C GLU A 90 1.83 11.79 10.42
N ASP A 91 1.02 11.39 9.46
CA ASP A 91 -0.33 11.88 9.22
C ASP A 91 -1.40 11.21 10.11
N ALA A 92 -1.02 10.21 10.90
CA ALA A 92 -1.98 9.49 11.74
C ALA A 92 -2.67 10.43 12.73
N ALA A 93 -3.98 10.24 12.89
CA ALA A 93 -4.73 10.89 13.96
C ALA A 93 -4.19 10.48 15.34
N LEU A 94 -4.53 11.26 16.39
CA LEU A 94 -4.03 11.02 17.75
C LEU A 94 -4.16 9.56 18.20
N GLY A 95 -5.28 8.90 17.89
CA GLY A 95 -5.49 7.48 18.22
C GLY A 95 -4.51 6.54 17.53
N GLY A 96 -4.17 6.79 16.25
CA GLY A 96 -3.16 6.01 15.52
C GLY A 96 -1.75 6.24 16.07
N LYS A 97 -1.40 7.49 16.38
CA LYS A 97 -0.12 7.83 17.03
C LYS A 97 0.01 7.18 18.40
N ALA A 98 -1.04 7.23 19.22
CA ALA A 98 -1.06 6.56 20.52
C ALA A 98 -0.89 5.04 20.38
N GLN A 99 -1.57 4.41 19.43
CA GLN A 99 -1.42 2.98 19.14
C GLN A 99 0.02 2.64 18.70
N ALA A 100 0.65 3.45 17.85
CA ALA A 100 2.05 3.29 17.45
C ALA A 100 3.01 3.33 18.65
N VAL A 101 2.80 4.25 19.61
CA VAL A 101 3.58 4.33 20.85
C VAL A 101 3.39 3.08 21.70
N VAL A 102 2.16 2.60 21.84
CA VAL A 102 1.85 1.37 22.59
C VAL A 102 2.56 0.17 21.96
N ILE A 103 2.47 0.01 20.64
CA ILE A 103 3.13 -1.08 19.91
C ILE A 103 4.64 -1.11 20.21
N LYS A 104 5.30 0.05 20.19
CA LYS A 104 6.75 0.14 20.46
C LYS A 104 7.14 -0.26 21.91
N ARG A 105 6.20 -0.23 22.85
CA ARG A 105 6.42 -0.66 24.26
C ARG A 105 6.18 -2.14 24.49
N LEU A 106 5.51 -2.83 23.56
CA LEU A 106 5.27 -4.27 23.65
C LEU A 106 6.59 -5.07 23.51
N PRO A 107 6.66 -6.31 24.01
CA PRO A 107 7.73 -7.23 23.68
C PRO A 107 7.82 -7.47 22.17
N LEU A 108 9.03 -7.59 21.60
CA LEU A 108 9.26 -7.69 20.16
C LEU A 108 8.40 -8.75 19.46
N ALA A 109 8.25 -9.93 20.08
CA ALA A 109 7.48 -11.04 19.52
C ALA A 109 5.98 -10.72 19.36
N THR A 110 5.44 -9.86 20.22
CA THR A 110 4.00 -9.53 20.24
C THR A 110 3.64 -8.29 19.41
N ARG A 111 4.61 -7.57 18.84
CA ARG A 111 4.38 -6.34 18.05
C ARG A 111 3.77 -6.58 16.67
N ARG A 112 4.01 -7.75 16.09
CA ARG A 112 3.71 -8.03 14.67
C ARG A 112 2.22 -7.87 14.35
N LYS A 113 1.36 -8.58 15.07
CA LYS A 113 -0.10 -8.54 14.85
C LYS A 113 -0.68 -7.13 15.03
N PRO A 114 -0.47 -6.41 16.16
CA PRO A 114 -1.01 -5.07 16.32
C PRO A 114 -0.42 -4.05 15.33
N THR A 115 0.77 -4.28 14.77
CA THR A 115 1.34 -3.45 13.70
C THR A 115 0.57 -3.62 12.41
N LEU A 116 0.26 -4.86 12.02
CA LEU A 116 -0.55 -5.13 10.82
C LEU A 116 -2.00 -4.67 10.98
N GLU A 117 -2.56 -4.75 12.19
CA GLU A 117 -3.87 -4.16 12.51
C GLU A 117 -3.85 -2.62 12.39
N LEU A 118 -2.77 -1.97 12.79
CA LEU A 118 -2.58 -0.52 12.59
C LEU A 118 -2.47 -0.17 11.10
N LEU A 119 -1.71 -0.96 10.33
CA LEU A 119 -1.61 -0.80 8.88
C LEU A 119 -2.99 -0.97 8.21
N ALA A 120 -3.73 -2.03 8.57
CA ALA A 120 -5.09 -2.26 8.08
C ALA A 120 -6.02 -1.07 8.36
N LYS A 121 -5.92 -0.49 9.55
CA LYS A 121 -6.69 0.70 9.93
C LYS A 121 -6.30 1.95 9.13
N PHE A 122 -5.03 2.09 8.73
CA PHE A 122 -4.60 3.21 7.89
C PHE A 122 -5.11 3.08 6.46
N LEU A 123 -5.05 1.88 5.89
CA LEU A 123 -5.39 1.63 4.48
C LEU A 123 -6.89 1.46 4.24
N GLY A 124 -7.61 0.83 5.17
CA GLY A 124 -9.04 0.58 5.04
C GLY A 124 -9.86 1.88 5.07
N THR A 125 -10.90 1.94 4.26
CA THR A 125 -11.89 3.02 4.23
C THR A 125 -13.13 2.68 5.07
N GLN A 126 -13.36 1.38 5.30
CA GLN A 126 -14.45 0.84 6.11
C GLN A 126 -13.94 -0.33 6.97
N PRO A 127 -14.61 -0.63 8.09
CA PRO A 127 -14.33 -1.84 8.86
C PRO A 127 -14.49 -3.10 7.98
N GLY A 128 -13.48 -3.97 8.00
CA GLY A 128 -13.50 -5.20 7.21
C GLY A 128 -12.88 -5.10 5.82
N ASP A 129 -12.53 -3.91 5.32
CA ASP A 129 -11.78 -3.77 4.05
C ASP A 129 -10.47 -4.57 4.06
N ILE A 130 -9.83 -4.62 5.22
CA ILE A 130 -8.62 -5.41 5.43
C ILE A 130 -8.78 -6.22 6.71
N THR A 131 -8.54 -7.52 6.63
CA THR A 131 -8.60 -8.44 7.77
C THR A 131 -7.27 -9.13 7.99
N LEU A 132 -7.02 -9.52 9.24
CA LEU A 132 -5.80 -10.22 9.63
C LEU A 132 -6.14 -11.56 10.27
N HIS A 133 -5.57 -12.62 9.74
CA HIS A 133 -5.75 -13.99 10.20
C HIS A 133 -4.43 -14.58 10.68
N THR A 134 -4.50 -15.56 11.56
CA THR A 134 -3.35 -16.36 11.97
C THR A 134 -3.42 -17.70 11.26
N LEU A 135 -2.34 -18.09 10.59
CA LEU A 135 -2.17 -19.37 9.92
C LEU A 135 -1.05 -20.14 10.64
N ASP A 136 -1.40 -20.98 11.59
CA ASP A 136 -0.44 -21.67 12.46
C ASP A 136 0.56 -20.70 13.12
N LEU A 137 1.78 -20.65 12.60
CA LEU A 137 2.84 -19.74 13.08
C LEU A 137 2.95 -18.45 12.24
N ASP A 138 2.29 -18.38 11.09
CA ASP A 138 2.36 -17.27 10.15
C ASP A 138 1.14 -16.33 10.31
N LEU A 139 1.20 -15.19 9.62
CA LEU A 139 0.07 -14.26 9.53
C LEU A 139 -0.40 -14.14 8.07
N LEU A 140 -1.69 -13.93 7.89
CA LEU A 140 -2.31 -13.65 6.60
C LEU A 140 -3.06 -12.31 6.69
N LEU A 141 -2.64 -11.35 5.88
CA LEU A 141 -3.38 -10.10 5.67
C LEU A 141 -4.21 -10.25 4.40
N VAL A 142 -5.52 -10.06 4.51
CA VAL A 142 -6.47 -10.15 3.39
C VAL A 142 -7.02 -8.77 3.10
N ASP A 143 -6.77 -8.27 1.90
CA ASP A 143 -7.28 -7.00 1.39
C ASP A 143 -8.47 -7.26 0.47
N HIS A 144 -9.68 -7.03 0.99
CA HIS A 144 -10.93 -7.20 0.28
C HIS A 144 -11.23 -6.02 -0.66
N ALA A 145 -10.73 -4.81 -0.33
CA ALA A 145 -10.91 -3.61 -1.13
C ALA A 145 -9.95 -3.56 -2.33
N SER A 146 -8.67 -3.79 -2.06
CA SER A 146 -7.59 -3.89 -3.06
C SER A 146 -7.57 -2.76 -4.10
N PRO A 147 -7.41 -1.49 -3.69
CA PRO A 147 -7.48 -0.35 -4.61
C PRO A 147 -6.41 -0.39 -5.71
N SER A 148 -5.28 -1.08 -5.49
CA SER A 148 -4.23 -1.28 -6.50
C SER A 148 -4.70 -2.06 -7.73
N THR A 149 -5.79 -2.82 -7.60
CA THR A 149 -6.33 -3.70 -8.65
C THR A 149 -7.56 -3.11 -9.35
N HIS A 150 -7.88 -1.83 -9.10
CA HIS A 150 -9.02 -1.16 -9.74
C HIS A 150 -8.84 -1.14 -11.26
N ASP A 151 -9.76 -1.77 -11.98
CA ASP A 151 -9.73 -1.95 -13.44
C ASP A 151 -8.40 -2.56 -13.97
N GLN A 152 -7.72 -3.36 -13.15
CA GLN A 152 -6.49 -4.02 -13.56
C GLN A 152 -6.70 -5.52 -13.77
N HIS A 153 -6.09 -6.01 -14.87
CA HIS A 153 -5.98 -7.44 -15.18
C HIS A 153 -4.51 -7.75 -15.46
N ASP A 154 -3.97 -8.77 -14.81
CA ASP A 154 -2.58 -9.19 -14.98
C ASP A 154 -2.47 -10.72 -14.85
N SER A 155 -1.40 -11.30 -15.35
CA SER A 155 -1.10 -12.73 -15.21
C SER A 155 -0.42 -13.07 -13.89
N SER A 156 0.00 -12.06 -13.12
CA SER A 156 0.72 -12.20 -11.85
C SER A 156 0.24 -11.18 -10.82
N PRO A 157 0.49 -11.41 -9.52
CA PRO A 157 0.21 -10.44 -8.47
C PRO A 157 0.89 -9.09 -8.71
N ILE A 158 0.18 -7.98 -8.39
CA ILE A 158 0.61 -6.61 -8.70
C ILE A 158 0.63 -5.65 -7.49
N CYS A 159 0.24 -6.08 -6.30
CA CYS A 159 0.06 -5.19 -5.15
C CYS A 159 1.38 -4.87 -4.41
N PHE A 160 2.44 -4.56 -5.17
CA PHE A 160 3.78 -4.37 -4.64
C PHE A 160 3.89 -3.22 -3.64
N VAL A 161 3.08 -2.15 -3.78
CA VAL A 161 3.07 -1.05 -2.80
C VAL A 161 2.54 -1.55 -1.45
N THR A 162 1.47 -2.33 -1.44
CA THR A 162 0.93 -2.95 -0.22
C THR A 162 1.93 -3.91 0.40
N GLN A 163 2.61 -4.72 -0.42
CA GLN A 163 3.69 -5.59 0.04
C GLN A 163 4.83 -4.78 0.69
N GLY A 164 5.22 -3.65 0.09
CA GLY A 164 6.23 -2.75 0.64
C GLY A 164 5.80 -2.11 1.98
N LEU A 165 4.55 -1.72 2.11
CA LEU A 165 3.96 -1.22 3.36
C LEU A 165 3.99 -2.27 4.47
N ILE A 166 3.66 -3.53 4.16
CA ILE A 166 3.73 -4.64 5.13
C ILE A 166 5.18 -4.84 5.59
N HIS A 167 6.13 -4.91 4.66
CA HIS A 167 7.55 -5.05 4.99
C HIS A 167 8.02 -3.95 5.95
N GLU A 168 7.78 -2.69 5.60
CA GLU A 168 8.29 -1.56 6.39
C GLU A 168 7.58 -1.43 7.74
N SER A 169 6.27 -1.67 7.80
CA SER A 169 5.54 -1.61 9.06
C SER A 169 6.07 -2.63 10.07
N LEU A 170 6.37 -3.84 9.62
CA LEU A 170 6.94 -4.89 10.45
C LEU A 170 8.40 -4.59 10.84
N PHE A 171 9.21 -4.09 9.90
CA PHE A 171 10.57 -3.65 10.17
C PHE A 171 10.58 -2.49 11.18
N TRP A 172 9.75 -1.48 10.98
CA TRP A 172 9.56 -0.39 11.92
C TRP A 172 9.23 -0.89 13.34
N ALA A 173 8.36 -1.88 13.47
CA ALA A 173 7.92 -2.38 14.77
C ALA A 173 8.98 -3.24 15.48
N THR A 174 9.72 -4.06 14.73
CA THR A 174 10.53 -5.15 15.27
C THR A 174 12.03 -5.03 15.00
N GLY A 175 12.43 -4.20 14.03
CA GLY A 175 13.80 -4.13 13.51
C GLY A 175 14.23 -5.37 12.71
N LYS A 176 13.27 -6.24 12.32
CA LYS A 176 13.54 -7.48 11.57
C LYS A 176 12.78 -7.46 10.24
N GLY A 177 13.42 -7.99 9.19
CA GLY A 177 12.76 -8.32 7.94
C GLY A 177 11.94 -9.60 8.07
N TYR A 178 10.83 -9.66 7.34
CA TYR A 178 9.97 -10.83 7.21
C TYR A 178 9.77 -11.14 5.75
N ASP A 179 9.60 -12.43 5.43
CA ASP A 179 9.18 -12.82 4.09
C ASP A 179 7.68 -12.53 3.94
N VAL A 180 7.33 -11.77 2.90
CA VAL A 180 5.95 -11.38 2.59
C VAL A 180 5.69 -11.73 1.15
N GLU A 181 4.73 -12.60 0.92
CA GLU A 181 4.33 -13.07 -0.40
C GLU A 181 2.86 -12.74 -0.67
N GLU A 182 2.56 -12.13 -1.82
CA GLU A 182 1.20 -12.00 -2.32
C GLU A 182 0.81 -13.33 -2.97
N ILE A 183 0.03 -14.16 -2.25
CA ILE A 183 -0.37 -15.51 -2.68
C ILE A 183 -1.68 -15.52 -3.46
N SER A 184 -2.46 -14.44 -3.43
CA SER A 184 -3.71 -14.26 -4.16
C SER A 184 -3.85 -12.80 -4.56
N CYS A 185 -4.33 -12.51 -5.77
CA CYS A 185 -4.48 -11.15 -6.28
C CYS A 185 -5.75 -11.00 -7.13
N LYS A 186 -6.52 -9.93 -6.88
CA LYS A 186 -7.74 -9.64 -7.67
C LYS A 186 -7.43 -9.38 -9.14
N ALA A 187 -6.28 -8.82 -9.47
CA ALA A 187 -5.87 -8.59 -10.85
C ALA A 187 -5.67 -9.91 -11.63
N THR A 188 -5.41 -11.02 -10.95
CA THR A 188 -5.31 -12.36 -11.55
C THR A 188 -6.65 -13.13 -11.56
N GLY A 189 -7.75 -12.48 -11.16
CA GLY A 189 -9.09 -13.08 -11.13
C GLY A 189 -9.51 -13.64 -9.77
N ALA A 190 -8.73 -13.46 -8.71
CA ALA A 190 -9.12 -13.86 -7.36
C ALA A 190 -10.15 -12.89 -6.75
N ASN A 191 -10.81 -13.31 -5.66
CA ASN A 191 -11.80 -12.48 -4.96
C ASN A 191 -11.17 -11.43 -4.04
N THR A 192 -9.94 -11.68 -3.55
CA THR A 192 -9.21 -10.86 -2.59
C THR A 192 -7.73 -10.80 -2.96
N CYS A 193 -7.00 -9.81 -2.45
CA CYS A 193 -5.54 -9.87 -2.42
C CYS A 193 -5.10 -10.37 -1.05
N GLU A 194 -4.26 -11.39 -1.03
CA GLU A 194 -3.84 -12.08 0.18
C GLU A 194 -2.32 -12.07 0.30
N PHE A 195 -1.83 -11.60 1.45
CA PHE A 195 -0.41 -11.51 1.76
C PHE A 195 -0.08 -12.45 2.91
N LYS A 196 0.69 -13.49 2.61
CA LYS A 196 1.25 -14.38 3.62
C LYS A 196 2.52 -13.76 4.18
N ILE A 197 2.60 -13.67 5.51
CA ILE A 197 3.76 -13.17 6.25
C ILE A 197 4.35 -14.33 7.04
N THR A 198 5.53 -14.80 6.60
CA THR A 198 6.25 -15.88 7.26
C THR A 198 7.04 -15.31 8.44
N LEU A 199 6.70 -15.77 9.64
CA LEU A 199 7.28 -15.23 10.88
C LEU A 199 8.63 -15.85 11.26
N GLY A 200 9.04 -16.91 10.58
CA GLY A 200 10.24 -17.66 10.88
C GLY A 200 10.13 -18.45 12.21
N ARG A 201 10.87 -19.51 12.33
CA ARG A 201 11.03 -20.26 13.58
C ARG A 201 12.06 -19.62 14.49
#